data_06bfb794ddebacddc2212856ca03aac3
#
_entry.id   06bfb794ddebacddc2212856ca03aac3
#
_cell.length_a   1.000
_cell.length_b   1.000
_cell.length_c   1.000
_cell.angle_alpha   90.00
_cell.angle_beta   90.00
_cell.angle_gamma   90.00
#
_symmetry.space_group_name_H-M   'P 1'
#
loop_
_entity.id
_entity.type
_entity.pdbx_description
1 polymer ?
#
loop_
_entity_poly.entity_id
_entity_poly.type
_entity_poly.pdbx_seq_one_letter_code
_entity_poly.pdbx_strand_id
1 'polypeptide(L)'
;MILEYISDKGFILGTTTFNWGESRVLIREKLKNRHEQDDDILDVGQSVSKDLNHNIERRRDIYEDLENEENYFFLSYDHMNGLKELEVHWGIRVHVDNVEMEFEKDIDIYLKQLKSKGHEYKELEQGNYIFKDLKFTIADSASMGGDGNALSYFYAGENIEHLIEE
;
A
#
# COMPACT_ATOMS: atom_id res chain seq x y z
N MET A 1 -3.81 15.62 3.52
CA MET A 1 -2.62 15.32 2.63
C MET A 1 -3.10 14.61 1.36
N ILE A 2 -2.42 14.81 0.22
CA ILE A 2 -2.76 14.17 -1.08
C ILE A 2 -1.58 13.31 -1.53
N LEU A 3 -1.90 12.10 -1.99
CA LEU A 3 -0.97 11.14 -2.60
C LEU A 3 -1.41 10.89 -4.04
N GLU A 4 -0.57 11.20 -5.02
CA GLU A 4 -0.78 10.83 -6.41
C GLU A 4 -0.03 9.54 -6.71
N TYR A 5 -0.74 8.48 -7.01
CA TYR A 5 -0.17 7.18 -7.33
C TYR A 5 0.05 7.04 -8.84
N ILE A 6 1.25 6.58 -9.22
CA ILE A 6 1.66 6.39 -10.62
C ILE A 6 2.20 4.96 -10.76
N SER A 7 1.39 4.06 -11.33
CA SER A 7 1.57 2.60 -11.28
C SER A 7 3.04 2.12 -11.40
N ASP A 8 3.69 2.32 -12.53
CA ASP A 8 5.04 1.77 -12.78
C ASP A 8 6.19 2.65 -12.23
N LYS A 9 5.87 3.73 -11.54
CA LYS A 9 6.88 4.70 -11.08
C LYS A 9 6.99 4.80 -9.57
N GLY A 10 5.86 4.81 -8.87
CA GLY A 10 5.78 5.07 -7.44
C GLY A 10 4.65 6.03 -7.10
N PHE A 11 4.91 7.05 -6.31
CA PHE A 11 3.90 8.03 -5.91
C PHE A 11 4.50 9.40 -5.59
N ILE A 12 3.64 10.41 -5.56
CA ILE A 12 3.96 11.76 -5.10
C ILE A 12 3.12 12.03 -3.86
N LEU A 13 3.75 12.34 -2.74
CA LEU A 13 3.08 12.73 -1.49
C LEU A 13 3.29 14.22 -1.26
N GLY A 14 2.22 15.00 -1.37
CA GLY A 14 2.30 16.45 -1.41
C GLY A 14 3.11 16.94 -2.62
N THR A 15 4.34 17.39 -2.40
CA THR A 15 5.26 17.83 -3.46
C THR A 15 6.48 16.91 -3.62
N THR A 16 6.55 15.84 -2.84
CA THR A 16 7.72 14.96 -2.79
C THR A 16 7.47 13.68 -3.58
N THR A 17 8.35 13.37 -4.53
CA THR A 17 8.29 12.16 -5.37
C THR A 17 9.06 11.01 -4.72
N PHE A 18 8.45 9.83 -4.73
CA PHE A 18 9.00 8.55 -4.29
C PHE A 18 8.91 7.56 -5.44
N ASN A 19 10.03 6.92 -5.79
CA ASN A 19 10.09 5.96 -6.87
C ASN A 19 10.24 4.54 -6.33
N TRP A 20 9.65 3.56 -7.01
CA TRP A 20 9.94 2.16 -6.71
C TRP A 20 11.44 1.89 -6.81
N GLY A 21 11.98 1.09 -5.88
CA GLY A 21 13.41 0.83 -5.76
C GLY A 21 14.22 1.94 -5.10
N GLU A 22 13.64 3.07 -4.76
CA GLU A 22 14.35 4.15 -4.06
C GLU A 22 14.82 3.71 -2.68
N SER A 23 16.04 4.09 -2.29
CA SER A 23 16.63 3.62 -1.03
C SER A 23 15.89 4.12 0.20
N ARG A 24 15.71 3.24 1.18
CA ARG A 24 15.07 3.52 2.47
C ARG A 24 15.65 4.74 3.17
N VAL A 25 16.97 4.90 3.12
CA VAL A 25 17.67 6.06 3.73
C VAL A 25 17.19 7.37 3.10
N LEU A 26 17.16 7.44 1.78
CA LEU A 26 16.74 8.64 1.06
C LEU A 26 15.27 8.96 1.31
N ILE A 27 14.39 7.93 1.36
CA ILE A 27 12.98 8.09 1.68
C ILE A 27 12.80 8.66 3.09
N ARG A 28 13.52 8.12 4.08
CA ARG A 28 13.50 8.63 5.45
C ARG A 28 13.94 10.10 5.53
N GLU A 29 14.97 10.47 4.80
CA GLU A 29 15.43 11.88 4.71
C GLU A 29 14.35 12.79 4.10
N LYS A 30 13.73 12.38 2.99
CA LYS A 30 12.61 13.10 2.36
C LYS A 30 11.42 13.30 3.31
N LEU A 31 11.16 12.32 4.17
CA LEU A 31 10.10 12.36 5.19
C LEU A 31 10.60 12.84 6.56
N LYS A 32 11.73 13.59 6.56
CA LYS A 32 12.28 14.25 7.76
C LYS A 32 12.58 13.29 8.93
N ASN A 33 12.88 12.04 8.62
CA ASN A 33 13.12 10.95 9.59
C ASN A 33 11.99 10.76 10.62
N ARG A 34 10.73 11.04 10.23
CA ARG A 34 9.53 10.90 11.06
C ARG A 34 8.90 9.50 10.94
N HIS A 35 9.72 8.45 11.03
CA HIS A 35 9.29 7.06 10.90
C HIS A 35 9.44 6.31 12.22
N GLU A 36 8.58 5.32 12.41
CA GLU A 36 8.80 4.21 13.33
C GLU A 36 9.27 3.00 12.52
N GLN A 37 10.41 2.42 12.89
CA GLN A 37 10.94 1.25 12.21
C GLN A 37 10.23 -0.01 12.74
N ASP A 38 9.60 -0.76 11.83
CA ASP A 38 8.88 -1.99 12.10
C ASP A 38 9.47 -3.14 11.26
N ASP A 39 10.71 -3.50 11.56
CA ASP A 39 11.41 -4.61 10.93
C ASP A 39 11.16 -5.91 11.72
N ASP A 40 10.81 -6.98 11.01
CA ASP A 40 10.58 -8.27 11.60
C ASP A 40 11.25 -9.39 10.79
N ILE A 41 11.99 -10.24 11.47
CA ILE A 41 12.54 -11.48 10.90
C ILE A 41 11.60 -12.58 11.35
N LEU A 42 10.67 -12.97 10.48
CA LEU A 42 9.81 -14.12 10.73
C LEU A 42 10.66 -15.37 10.58
N ASP A 43 11.13 -15.91 11.69
CA ASP A 43 11.69 -17.25 11.76
C ASP A 43 10.54 -18.24 11.55
N VAL A 44 10.32 -18.65 10.31
CA VAL A 44 9.31 -19.68 9.96
C VAL A 44 9.83 -21.02 10.49
N GLY A 45 9.65 -21.18 11.75
CA GLY A 45 9.95 -22.22 12.69
C GLY A 45 10.51 -23.55 12.20
N GLN A 46 11.37 -24.12 13.02
CA GLN A 46 12.04 -25.44 12.98
C GLN A 46 11.16 -26.68 12.73
N SER A 47 9.90 -26.54 12.33
CA SER A 47 8.95 -27.67 12.23
C SER A 47 8.64 -28.15 10.80
N VAL A 48 9.19 -27.52 9.76
CA VAL A 48 9.02 -27.99 8.38
C VAL A 48 10.39 -28.16 7.75
N SER A 49 10.82 -29.39 7.64
CA SER A 49 12.05 -29.94 7.00
C SER A 49 13.28 -28.99 6.94
N LYS A 50 14.44 -29.53 7.29
CA LYS A 50 15.76 -28.87 7.41
C LYS A 50 16.24 -28.07 6.18
N ASP A 51 15.47 -28.00 5.10
CA ASP A 51 15.87 -27.37 3.83
C ASP A 51 15.13 -26.06 3.50
N LEU A 52 14.24 -25.58 4.39
CA LEU A 52 13.46 -24.36 4.17
C LEU A 52 13.67 -23.36 5.31
N ASN A 53 14.92 -22.91 5.51
CA ASN A 53 15.17 -21.66 6.24
C ASN A 53 14.77 -20.47 5.35
N HIS A 54 13.49 -20.27 5.14
CA HIS A 54 12.97 -19.05 4.57
C HIS A 54 12.76 -18.04 5.71
N ASN A 55 13.82 -17.31 6.04
CA ASN A 55 13.69 -16.10 6.84
C ASN A 55 12.92 -15.09 6.00
N ILE A 56 11.62 -14.99 6.23
CA ILE A 56 10.83 -13.90 5.65
C ILE A 56 11.21 -12.65 6.43
N GLU A 57 12.02 -11.81 5.83
CA GLU A 57 12.39 -10.52 6.38
C GLU A 57 11.35 -9.49 5.95
N ARG A 58 10.59 -8.97 6.90
CA ARG A 58 9.75 -7.79 6.68
C ARG A 58 10.55 -6.55 7.06
N ARG A 59 10.69 -5.62 6.13
CA ARG A 59 11.32 -4.30 6.36
C ARG A 59 10.29 -3.24 6.08
N ARG A 60 9.88 -2.53 7.13
CA ARG A 60 8.79 -1.56 7.04
C ARG A 60 9.08 -0.34 7.87
N ASP A 61 8.67 0.81 7.37
CA ASP A 61 8.58 2.07 8.12
C ASP A 61 7.12 2.49 8.23
N ILE A 62 6.70 2.83 9.44
CA ILE A 62 5.39 3.36 9.76
C ILE A 62 5.49 4.87 9.87
N TYR A 63 4.56 5.57 9.25
CA TYR A 63 4.43 7.03 9.32
C TYR A 63 3.06 7.39 9.85
N GLU A 64 3.05 8.27 10.85
CA GLU A 64 1.86 8.75 11.52
C GLU A 64 1.96 10.26 11.73
N ASP A 65 0.83 10.96 11.58
CA ASP A 65 0.70 12.39 11.84
C ASP A 65 1.76 13.28 11.15
N LEU A 66 2.11 12.95 9.90
CA LEU A 66 3.03 13.79 9.13
C LEU A 66 2.41 15.16 8.84
N GLU A 67 3.23 16.20 8.88
CA GLU A 67 2.86 17.60 8.65
C GLU A 67 1.77 18.11 9.63
N ASN A 68 1.63 17.47 10.81
CA ASN A 68 0.60 17.72 11.81
C ASN A 68 -0.84 17.52 11.28
N GLU A 69 -1.00 16.67 10.27
CA GLU A 69 -2.27 16.17 9.78
C GLU A 69 -2.47 14.74 10.27
N GLU A 70 -3.70 14.37 10.58
CA GLU A 70 -4.06 12.99 10.93
C GLU A 70 -3.91 12.10 9.68
N ASN A 71 -2.87 11.25 9.68
CA ASN A 71 -2.61 10.29 8.60
C ASN A 71 -1.85 9.08 9.13
N TYR A 72 -2.00 7.94 8.44
CA TYR A 72 -1.34 6.69 8.81
C TYR A 72 -1.08 5.85 7.57
N PHE A 73 0.20 5.56 7.30
CA PHE A 73 0.61 4.76 6.16
C PHE A 73 1.94 4.06 6.41
N PHE A 74 2.19 3.01 5.64
CA PHE A 74 3.41 2.21 5.72
C PHE A 74 4.15 2.20 4.39
N LEU A 75 5.47 2.13 4.49
CA LEU A 75 6.36 1.88 3.37
C LEU A 75 7.16 0.61 3.62
N SER A 76 7.02 -0.37 2.74
CA SER A 76 7.76 -1.62 2.82
C SER A 76 8.90 -1.66 1.82
N TYR A 77 9.98 -2.33 2.20
CA TYR A 77 11.24 -2.37 1.46
C TYR A 77 11.65 -3.80 1.16
N ASP A 78 12.34 -4.00 0.05
CA ASP A 78 12.95 -5.27 -0.31
C ASP A 78 14.21 -5.57 0.53
N HIS A 79 14.85 -6.71 0.26
CA HIS A 79 16.08 -7.13 0.94
C HIS A 79 17.29 -6.21 0.70
N MET A 80 17.24 -5.36 -0.33
CA MET A 80 18.25 -4.34 -0.65
C MET A 80 17.92 -2.97 -0.06
N ASN A 81 16.83 -2.85 0.72
CA ASN A 81 16.24 -1.61 1.20
C ASN A 81 15.72 -0.68 0.10
N GLY A 82 15.31 -1.23 -1.04
CA GLY A 82 14.57 -0.51 -2.07
C GLY A 82 13.08 -0.49 -1.77
N LEU A 83 12.43 0.65 -1.98
CA LEU A 83 10.98 0.79 -1.82
C LEU A 83 10.23 -0.17 -2.74
N LYS A 84 9.36 -1.02 -2.19
CA LYS A 84 8.59 -2.00 -2.97
C LYS A 84 7.09 -1.89 -2.81
N GLU A 85 6.58 -1.40 -1.66
CA GLU A 85 5.16 -1.35 -1.36
C GLU A 85 4.78 -0.11 -0.55
N LEU A 86 3.54 0.32 -0.74
CA LEU A 86 2.88 1.39 -0.02
C LEU A 86 1.53 0.89 0.49
N GLU A 87 1.24 1.11 1.77
CA GLU A 87 -0.05 0.86 2.38
C GLU A 87 -0.59 2.14 3.01
N VAL A 88 -1.81 2.54 2.68
CA VAL A 88 -2.47 3.71 3.28
C VAL A 88 -3.72 3.23 4.03
N HIS A 89 -3.84 3.65 5.28
CA HIS A 89 -4.94 3.27 6.17
C HIS A 89 -5.95 4.39 6.41
N TRP A 90 -5.48 5.64 6.59
CA TRP A 90 -6.36 6.81 6.72
C TRP A 90 -5.62 8.14 6.54
N GLY A 91 -6.42 9.22 6.45
CA GLY A 91 -5.93 10.61 6.49
C GLY A 91 -5.25 11.10 5.23
N ILE A 92 -5.16 10.27 4.19
CA ILE A 92 -4.56 10.62 2.89
C ILE A 92 -5.61 10.43 1.80
N ARG A 93 -5.84 11.45 0.98
CA ARG A 93 -6.60 11.30 -0.26
C ARG A 93 -5.69 10.73 -1.32
N VAL A 94 -6.09 9.61 -1.93
CA VAL A 94 -5.29 8.92 -2.94
C VAL A 94 -5.85 9.23 -4.32
N HIS A 95 -5.00 9.74 -5.20
CA HIS A 95 -5.33 9.99 -6.61
C HIS A 95 -4.74 8.90 -7.48
N VAL A 96 -5.57 8.26 -8.29
CA VAL A 96 -5.18 7.26 -9.29
C VAL A 96 -5.90 7.58 -10.59
N ASP A 97 -5.16 7.81 -11.67
CA ASP A 97 -5.72 8.13 -13.00
C ASP A 97 -6.86 9.16 -12.96
N ASN A 98 -6.65 10.28 -12.27
CA ASN A 98 -7.64 11.35 -12.05
C ASN A 98 -8.92 10.90 -11.31
N VAL A 99 -8.89 9.81 -10.57
CA VAL A 99 -9.90 9.43 -9.58
C VAL A 99 -9.36 9.79 -8.21
N GLU A 100 -10.07 10.68 -7.50
CA GLU A 100 -9.75 11.02 -6.12
C GLU A 100 -10.49 10.07 -5.19
N MET A 101 -9.75 9.31 -4.38
CA MET A 101 -10.28 8.37 -3.39
C MET A 101 -10.10 8.94 -1.99
N GLU A 102 -11.19 9.07 -1.26
CA GLU A 102 -11.22 9.46 0.15
C GLU A 102 -11.62 8.25 1.00
N PHE A 103 -10.90 8.04 2.09
CA PHE A 103 -11.26 7.05 3.10
C PHE A 103 -12.62 7.39 3.73
N GLU A 104 -13.28 6.38 4.29
CA GLU A 104 -14.63 6.48 4.88
C GLU A 104 -15.77 6.80 3.90
N LYS A 105 -15.49 6.85 2.59
CA LYS A 105 -16.51 6.95 1.53
C LYS A 105 -16.81 5.57 0.95
N ASP A 106 -18.00 5.42 0.40
CA ASP A 106 -18.46 4.19 -0.27
C ASP A 106 -17.48 3.76 -1.36
N ILE A 107 -16.89 2.54 -1.21
CA ILE A 107 -15.88 1.99 -2.14
C ILE A 107 -16.44 1.81 -3.55
N ASP A 108 -17.75 1.53 -3.70
CA ASP A 108 -18.42 1.33 -4.99
C ASP A 108 -18.33 2.56 -5.90
N ILE A 109 -18.22 3.75 -5.32
CA ILE A 109 -18.01 4.99 -6.09
C ILE A 109 -16.72 4.88 -6.90
N TYR A 110 -15.64 4.45 -6.26
CA TYR A 110 -14.30 4.36 -6.87
C TYR A 110 -14.19 3.19 -7.85
N LEU A 111 -14.80 2.05 -7.52
CA LEU A 111 -14.88 0.91 -8.43
C LEU A 111 -15.56 1.31 -9.75
N LYS A 112 -16.67 2.02 -9.68
CA LYS A 112 -17.42 2.52 -10.86
C LYS A 112 -16.63 3.56 -11.64
N GLN A 113 -15.98 4.51 -10.97
CA GLN A 113 -15.18 5.56 -11.62
C GLN A 113 -13.98 4.97 -12.37
N LEU A 114 -13.20 4.09 -11.73
CA LEU A 114 -12.06 3.42 -12.35
C LEU A 114 -12.50 2.52 -13.51
N LYS A 115 -13.59 1.78 -13.35
CA LYS A 115 -14.16 0.97 -14.43
C LYS A 115 -14.61 1.81 -15.63
N SER A 116 -15.19 2.98 -15.40
CA SER A 116 -15.59 3.90 -16.47
C SER A 116 -14.41 4.45 -17.27
N LYS A 117 -13.20 4.40 -16.71
CA LYS A 117 -11.94 4.77 -17.37
C LYS A 117 -11.26 3.59 -18.09
N GLY A 118 -11.85 2.41 -18.02
CA GLY A 118 -11.34 1.20 -18.68
C GLY A 118 -10.50 0.29 -17.79
N HIS A 119 -10.40 0.58 -16.49
CA HIS A 119 -9.67 -0.27 -15.55
C HIS A 119 -10.59 -1.38 -15.03
N GLU A 120 -10.22 -2.63 -15.28
CA GLU A 120 -10.94 -3.78 -14.77
C GLU A 120 -10.39 -4.20 -13.41
N TYR A 121 -11.30 -4.60 -12.51
CA TYR A 121 -10.92 -5.14 -11.22
C TYR A 121 -11.41 -6.58 -11.03
N LYS A 122 -10.74 -7.30 -10.15
CA LYS A 122 -11.17 -8.61 -9.63
C LYS A 122 -11.34 -8.49 -8.12
N GLU A 123 -12.41 -9.05 -7.59
CA GLU A 123 -12.55 -9.26 -6.15
C GLU A 123 -11.68 -10.45 -5.74
N LEU A 124 -10.73 -10.24 -4.84
CA LEU A 124 -9.86 -11.29 -4.29
C LEU A 124 -10.56 -12.04 -3.18
N GLU A 125 -11.06 -11.30 -2.21
CA GLU A 125 -11.90 -11.73 -1.11
C GLU A 125 -13.03 -10.73 -0.96
N GLN A 126 -14.08 -11.07 -0.23
CA GLN A 126 -15.22 -10.17 -0.02
C GLN A 126 -14.75 -8.80 0.46
N GLY A 127 -15.05 -7.77 -0.33
CA GLY A 127 -14.71 -6.37 -0.02
C GLY A 127 -13.26 -5.97 -0.31
N ASN A 128 -12.45 -6.84 -0.93
CA ASN A 128 -11.07 -6.55 -1.34
C ASN A 128 -10.92 -6.69 -2.86
N TYR A 129 -10.55 -5.61 -3.53
CA TYR A 129 -10.54 -5.49 -4.99
C TYR A 129 -9.16 -5.15 -5.53
N ILE A 130 -8.70 -5.89 -6.55
CA ILE A 130 -7.42 -5.68 -7.22
C ILE A 130 -7.59 -5.11 -8.62
N PHE A 131 -6.83 -4.05 -8.92
CA PHE A 131 -6.65 -3.48 -10.26
C PHE A 131 -5.26 -3.90 -10.77
N LYS A 132 -5.20 -4.97 -11.57
CA LYS A 132 -3.93 -5.57 -12.01
C LYS A 132 -3.11 -4.65 -12.90
N ASP A 133 -3.78 -3.96 -13.82
CA ASP A 133 -3.15 -3.01 -14.76
C ASP A 133 -2.55 -1.80 -14.06
N LEU A 134 -3.11 -1.41 -12.93
CA LEU A 134 -2.66 -0.30 -12.10
C LEU A 134 -1.80 -0.73 -10.89
N LYS A 135 -1.66 -2.04 -10.65
CA LYS A 135 -0.85 -2.61 -9.56
C LYS A 135 -1.22 -2.09 -8.17
N PHE A 136 -2.52 -2.05 -7.86
CA PHE A 136 -2.98 -1.72 -6.51
C PHE A 136 -4.22 -2.52 -6.11
N THR A 137 -4.49 -2.55 -4.80
CA THR A 137 -5.74 -3.03 -4.23
C THR A 137 -6.40 -1.96 -3.38
N ILE A 138 -7.72 -2.03 -3.27
CA ILE A 138 -8.51 -1.30 -2.28
C ILE A 138 -9.40 -2.25 -1.53
N ALA A 139 -9.65 -1.95 -0.25
CA ALA A 139 -10.49 -2.78 0.58
C ALA A 139 -11.46 -1.94 1.42
N ASP A 140 -12.63 -2.52 1.69
CA ASP A 140 -13.64 -1.90 2.52
C ASP A 140 -13.47 -2.16 4.01
N SER A 141 -14.26 -1.47 4.83
CA SER A 141 -14.23 -1.62 6.29
C SER A 141 -14.56 -3.03 6.75
N ALA A 142 -15.50 -3.72 6.09
CA ALA A 142 -15.90 -5.06 6.49
C ALA A 142 -14.78 -6.08 6.30
N SER A 143 -14.02 -6.00 5.19
CA SER A 143 -12.86 -6.85 4.93
C SER A 143 -11.69 -6.57 5.89
N MET A 144 -11.62 -5.35 6.44
CA MET A 144 -10.59 -4.94 7.42
C MET A 144 -11.02 -5.18 8.88
N GLY A 145 -12.12 -5.88 9.11
CA GLY A 145 -12.62 -6.25 10.45
C GLY A 145 -13.55 -5.22 11.09
N GLY A 146 -13.98 -4.21 10.34
CA GLY A 146 -15.01 -3.25 10.74
C GLY A 146 -16.38 -3.60 10.16
N ASP A 147 -17.23 -2.60 9.99
CA ASP A 147 -18.57 -2.74 9.41
C ASP A 147 -18.73 -1.87 8.16
N GLY A 148 -19.52 -2.36 7.19
CA GLY A 148 -19.91 -1.61 5.99
C GLY A 148 -18.89 -1.65 4.86
N ASN A 149 -19.19 -0.87 3.79
CA ASN A 149 -18.44 -0.87 2.54
C ASN A 149 -17.66 0.44 2.32
N ALA A 150 -17.29 1.15 3.38
CA ALA A 150 -16.47 2.34 3.26
C ALA A 150 -15.02 1.97 2.92
N LEU A 151 -14.39 2.71 2.01
CA LEU A 151 -12.96 2.54 1.72
C LEU A 151 -12.13 2.69 2.99
N SER A 152 -11.38 1.67 3.36
CA SER A 152 -10.58 1.61 4.59
C SER A 152 -9.11 1.23 4.38
N TYR A 153 -8.75 0.80 3.17
CA TYR A 153 -7.40 0.36 2.87
C TYR A 153 -7.05 0.58 1.41
N PHE A 154 -5.84 1.05 1.18
CA PHE A 154 -5.22 1.15 -0.15
C PHE A 154 -3.82 0.53 -0.06
N TYR A 155 -3.53 -0.39 -0.96
CA TYR A 155 -2.21 -1.01 -1.10
C TYR A 155 -1.74 -0.92 -2.54
N ALA A 156 -0.48 -0.57 -2.74
CA ALA A 156 0.16 -0.54 -4.05
C ALA A 156 1.59 -1.06 -3.97
N GLY A 157 2.08 -1.65 -5.07
CA GLY A 157 3.43 -2.19 -5.10
C GLY A 157 4.07 -2.14 -6.47
N GLU A 158 5.39 -2.20 -6.50
CA GLU A 158 6.16 -2.39 -7.73
C GLU A 158 5.72 -3.68 -8.45
N ASN A 159 5.50 -4.74 -7.66
CA ASN A 159 4.95 -6.02 -8.10
C ASN A 159 3.90 -6.51 -7.11
N ILE A 160 2.71 -6.84 -7.62
CA ILE A 160 1.58 -7.37 -6.84
C ILE A 160 1.15 -8.78 -7.30
N GLU A 161 1.97 -9.47 -8.10
CA GLU A 161 1.63 -10.82 -8.62
C GLU A 161 1.37 -11.82 -7.50
N HIS A 162 2.09 -11.69 -6.38
CA HIS A 162 1.92 -12.54 -5.20
C HIS A 162 0.51 -12.49 -4.58
N LEU A 163 -0.28 -11.44 -4.87
CA LEU A 163 -1.68 -11.34 -4.42
C LEU A 163 -2.66 -12.13 -5.31
N ILE A 164 -2.20 -12.62 -6.44
CA ILE A 164 -3.03 -13.22 -7.49
C ILE A 164 -2.73 -14.71 -7.65
N GLU A 165 -1.54 -15.14 -7.25
CA GLU A 165 -1.09 -16.53 -7.33
C GLU A 165 -1.75 -17.34 -6.20
N GLU A 166 -2.80 -18.08 -6.55
CA GLU A 166 -3.27 -19.29 -5.86
C GLU A 166 -2.88 -20.53 -6.67
#